data_3e330ed39ecf42ccf02f73eb3dd884ee
#
_entry.id   3e330ed39ecf42ccf02f73eb3dd884ee
#
_cell.length_a   1.000
_cell.length_b   1.000
_cell.length_c   1.000
_cell.angle_alpha   90.00
_cell.angle_beta   90.00
_cell.angle_gamma   90.00
#
_symmetry.space_group_name_H-M   'P 1'
#
loop_
_entity.id
_entity.type
_entity.pdbx_description
1 polymer ?
#
loop_
_entity_poly.entity_id
_entity_poly.type
_entity_poly.pdbx_seq_one_letter_code
_entity_poly.pdbx_strand_id
1 'polypeptide(L)'
;MKKSLTITMTALAAAATAVPAAAQETIKVGILHSLSGTMAISETTLKDTMLLLIEEQNAKGGVLGKQLEPVVVDPASDWPLFAEKARELLTVHEVDVIFGNWTSVSRKSVLPVIEELNGLLFYPVQYEGEESSKNVFYTGAAPNQQAIPATDYYLDELEVEKFALLGTDYVYPRTTNKILEQYLKDKGIPESDIFVNYTPFGHSDWSKIVADVVALGADGKKVGVISTINGDANIGFYKELAAAGVSADDIPVIAISVGEEELSGLDTTNLVGHLAARNY
;
A
#
# COMPACT_ATOMS: atom_id res chain seq x y z
N MET A 1 91.20 -28.23 10.00
CA MET A 1 90.60 -26.95 10.44
C MET A 1 89.27 -26.76 9.69
N LYS A 2 88.15 -27.04 10.33
CA LYS A 2 86.79 -26.86 9.74
C LYS A 2 86.23 -25.60 10.37
N LYS A 3 86.00 -24.55 9.60
CA LYS A 3 85.31 -23.36 10.05
C LYS A 3 83.82 -23.58 9.93
N SER A 4 83.13 -23.56 11.02
CA SER A 4 81.66 -23.60 11.09
C SER A 4 81.15 -22.16 10.87
N LEU A 5 80.24 -22.01 9.89
CA LEU A 5 79.57 -20.76 9.59
C LEU A 5 78.16 -20.81 10.25
N THR A 6 77.98 -20.02 11.29
CA THR A 6 76.68 -19.90 11.98
C THR A 6 75.85 -18.81 11.30
N ILE A 7 74.75 -19.21 10.64
CA ILE A 7 73.78 -18.27 10.05
C ILE A 7 72.73 -17.94 11.13
N THR A 8 72.73 -16.68 11.55
CA THR A 8 71.70 -16.17 12.47
C THR A 8 70.48 -15.71 11.64
N MET A 9 69.38 -16.45 11.74
CA MET A 9 68.11 -16.08 11.15
C MET A 9 67.38 -15.07 12.08
N THR A 10 67.30 -13.82 11.68
CA THR A 10 66.54 -12.79 12.36
C THR A 10 65.08 -12.90 11.92
N ALA A 11 64.19 -13.38 12.77
CA ALA A 11 62.75 -13.43 12.51
C ALA A 11 62.16 -12.01 12.72
N LEU A 12 61.71 -11.40 11.60
CA LEU A 12 60.98 -10.13 11.65
C LEU A 12 59.49 -10.46 11.99
N ALA A 13 59.10 -10.22 13.25
CA ALA A 13 57.73 -10.35 13.66
C ALA A 13 56.95 -9.13 13.13
N ALA A 14 56.13 -9.31 12.08
CA ALA A 14 55.17 -8.29 11.65
C ALA A 14 54.02 -8.23 12.68
N ALA A 15 54.02 -7.21 13.51
CA ALA A 15 52.89 -6.86 14.35
C ALA A 15 51.73 -6.38 13.45
N ALA A 16 50.76 -7.23 13.18
CA ALA A 16 49.51 -6.82 12.56
C ALA A 16 48.76 -5.97 13.58
N THR A 17 48.81 -4.65 13.42
CA THR A 17 47.93 -3.73 14.17
C THR A 17 46.50 -4.00 13.68
N ALA A 18 45.70 -4.69 14.50
CA ALA A 18 44.27 -4.75 14.34
C ALA A 18 43.73 -3.32 14.48
N VAL A 19 43.46 -2.65 13.38
CA VAL A 19 42.66 -1.42 13.36
C VAL A 19 41.29 -1.82 13.86
N PRO A 20 40.78 -1.24 14.97
CA PRO A 20 39.39 -1.51 15.34
C PRO A 20 38.53 -1.11 14.14
N ALA A 21 37.73 -2.03 13.63
CA ALA A 21 36.71 -1.69 12.66
C ALA A 21 35.80 -0.65 13.33
N ALA A 22 35.93 0.61 12.94
CA ALA A 22 34.97 1.62 13.33
C ALA A 22 33.60 1.07 12.90
N ALA A 23 32.64 1.05 13.81
CA ALA A 23 31.27 0.67 13.47
C ALA A 23 30.88 1.52 12.25
N GLN A 24 30.62 0.88 11.12
CA GLN A 24 30.27 1.59 9.91
C GLN A 24 28.94 2.29 10.21
N GLU A 25 28.93 3.62 10.15
CA GLU A 25 27.69 4.37 10.33
C GLU A 25 26.65 3.88 9.32
N THR A 26 25.46 3.54 9.79
CA THR A 26 24.32 3.12 8.98
C THR A 26 23.34 4.27 8.81
N ILE A 27 22.48 4.20 7.79
CA ILE A 27 21.28 5.00 7.67
C ILE A 27 20.13 4.09 8.08
N LYS A 28 19.47 4.41 9.18
CA LYS A 28 18.34 3.60 9.68
C LYS A 28 17.06 3.93 8.94
N VAL A 29 16.41 2.92 8.40
CA VAL A 29 15.18 3.02 7.63
C VAL A 29 14.05 2.34 8.39
N GLY A 30 13.11 3.12 8.91
CA GLY A 30 11.89 2.61 9.53
C GLY A 30 10.94 2.05 8.48
N ILE A 31 10.42 0.86 8.71
CA ILE A 31 9.40 0.22 7.87
C ILE A 31 8.16 0.02 8.72
N LEU A 32 7.12 0.81 8.41
CA LEU A 32 5.89 0.91 9.20
C LEU A 32 4.71 0.38 8.41
N HIS A 33 4.50 -0.93 8.44
CA HIS A 33 3.43 -1.64 7.75
C HIS A 33 2.78 -2.69 8.64
N SER A 34 1.44 -2.87 8.52
CA SER A 34 0.71 -3.91 9.25
C SER A 34 1.10 -5.29 8.74
N LEU A 35 1.63 -6.12 9.63
CA LEU A 35 1.99 -7.52 9.37
C LEU A 35 0.94 -8.48 9.94
N SER A 36 -0.03 -7.94 10.68
CA SER A 36 -1.18 -8.63 11.25
C SER A 36 -2.44 -7.76 11.13
N GLY A 37 -3.62 -8.39 11.35
CA GLY A 37 -4.94 -7.72 11.21
C GLY A 37 -5.42 -7.64 9.76
N THR A 38 -6.49 -6.85 9.52
CA THR A 38 -7.25 -6.79 8.27
C THR A 38 -6.47 -6.29 7.06
N MET A 39 -5.39 -5.52 7.28
CA MET A 39 -4.55 -4.95 6.23
C MET A 39 -3.28 -5.75 5.93
N ALA A 40 -3.01 -6.83 6.68
CA ALA A 40 -1.79 -7.63 6.50
C ALA A 40 -1.66 -8.19 5.09
N ILE A 41 -2.77 -8.57 4.45
CA ILE A 41 -2.81 -9.09 3.07
C ILE A 41 -2.23 -8.09 2.06
N SER A 42 -2.43 -6.79 2.27
CA SER A 42 -1.94 -5.73 1.39
C SER A 42 -0.56 -5.19 1.81
N GLU A 43 -0.24 -5.19 3.11
CA GLU A 43 0.92 -4.47 3.64
C GLU A 43 2.17 -5.34 3.82
N THR A 44 2.03 -6.67 3.97
CA THR A 44 3.18 -7.57 4.15
C THR A 44 4.13 -7.51 2.95
N THR A 45 3.60 -7.48 1.73
CA THR A 45 4.39 -7.41 0.51
C THR A 45 5.13 -6.08 0.37
N LEU A 46 4.54 -4.97 0.83
CA LEU A 46 5.22 -3.67 0.83
C LEU A 46 6.45 -3.71 1.74
N LYS A 47 6.34 -4.34 2.92
CA LYS A 47 7.48 -4.58 3.82
C LYS A 47 8.54 -5.44 3.11
N ASP A 48 8.14 -6.54 2.45
CA ASP A 48 9.08 -7.44 1.76
C ASP A 48 9.78 -6.73 0.59
N THR A 49 9.04 -5.92 -0.17
CA THR A 49 9.59 -5.08 -1.25
C THR A 49 10.63 -4.09 -0.72
N MET A 50 10.35 -3.42 0.41
CA MET A 50 11.31 -2.51 1.02
C MET A 50 12.57 -3.22 1.50
N LEU A 51 12.44 -4.41 2.09
CA LEU A 51 13.60 -5.19 2.51
C LEU A 51 14.46 -5.62 1.32
N LEU A 52 13.84 -6.07 0.22
CA LEU A 52 14.52 -6.42 -1.02
C LEU A 52 15.28 -5.20 -1.59
N LEU A 53 14.63 -4.05 -1.69
CA LEU A 53 15.25 -2.83 -2.21
C LEU A 53 16.42 -2.34 -1.34
N ILE A 54 16.31 -2.47 -0.02
CA ILE A 54 17.40 -2.17 0.91
C ILE A 54 18.58 -3.12 0.69
N GLU A 55 18.31 -4.42 0.55
CA GLU A 55 19.35 -5.42 0.26
C GLU A 55 20.07 -5.13 -1.06
N GLU A 56 19.31 -4.87 -2.13
CA GLU A 56 19.87 -4.50 -3.44
C GLU A 56 20.69 -3.22 -3.39
N GLN A 57 20.22 -2.20 -2.66
CA GLN A 57 20.95 -0.94 -2.53
C GLN A 57 22.23 -1.13 -1.71
N ASN A 58 22.18 -1.93 -0.67
CA ASN A 58 23.34 -2.28 0.15
C ASN A 58 24.39 -3.07 -0.66
N ALA A 59 23.96 -3.99 -1.52
CA ALA A 59 24.86 -4.70 -2.44
C ALA A 59 25.58 -3.76 -3.44
N LYS A 60 24.96 -2.62 -3.77
CA LYS A 60 25.54 -1.55 -4.61
C LYS A 60 26.43 -0.57 -3.82
N GLY A 61 26.62 -0.78 -2.51
CA GLY A 61 27.47 0.07 -1.64
C GLY A 61 26.68 1.04 -0.73
N GLY A 62 25.37 0.87 -0.63
CA GLY A 62 24.51 1.67 0.23
C GLY A 62 24.20 3.06 -0.34
N VAL A 63 23.96 4.02 0.53
CA VAL A 63 23.69 5.42 0.20
C VAL A 63 24.76 6.30 0.83
N LEU A 64 25.40 7.15 0.04
CA LEU A 64 26.53 8.00 0.49
C LEU A 64 27.66 7.22 1.17
N GLY A 65 27.88 5.96 0.78
CA GLY A 65 28.88 5.08 1.38
C GLY A 65 28.46 4.42 2.71
N LYS A 66 27.24 4.63 3.15
CA LYS A 66 26.68 4.03 4.38
C LYS A 66 25.68 2.92 4.00
N GLN A 67 25.69 1.83 4.77
CA GLN A 67 24.70 0.77 4.61
C GLN A 67 23.33 1.22 5.16
N LEU A 68 22.25 0.76 4.54
CA LEU A 68 20.90 0.94 5.04
C LEU A 68 20.58 -0.16 6.06
N GLU A 69 20.03 0.23 7.19
CA GLU A 69 19.65 -0.68 8.27
C GLU A 69 18.12 -0.63 8.45
N PRO A 70 17.37 -1.68 8.06
CA PRO A 70 15.93 -1.69 8.21
C PRO A 70 15.51 -1.91 9.67
N VAL A 71 14.53 -1.12 10.13
CA VAL A 71 13.84 -1.29 11.42
C VAL A 71 12.37 -1.50 11.13
N VAL A 72 11.91 -2.76 11.25
CA VAL A 72 10.53 -3.16 10.93
C VAL A 72 9.69 -3.15 12.19
N VAL A 73 8.50 -2.54 12.12
CA VAL A 73 7.51 -2.56 13.21
C VAL A 73 6.14 -2.94 12.66
N ASP A 74 5.34 -3.65 13.47
CA ASP A 74 3.96 -4.06 13.15
C ASP A 74 2.96 -3.24 13.97
N PRO A 75 2.18 -2.36 13.38
CA PRO A 75 1.07 -1.66 14.02
C PRO A 75 -0.25 -2.43 13.99
N ALA A 76 -0.27 -3.69 13.55
CA ALA A 76 -1.38 -4.64 13.66
C ALA A 76 -2.73 -4.15 13.12
N SER A 77 -2.74 -3.32 12.05
CA SER A 77 -3.95 -2.69 11.49
C SER A 77 -4.73 -1.81 12.51
N ASP A 78 -4.06 -1.34 13.55
CA ASP A 78 -4.61 -0.46 14.58
C ASP A 78 -4.08 0.97 14.39
N TRP A 79 -4.98 1.93 14.11
CA TRP A 79 -4.58 3.29 13.73
C TRP A 79 -3.87 4.07 14.85
N PRO A 80 -4.33 4.03 16.11
CA PRO A 80 -3.57 4.56 17.24
C PRO A 80 -2.19 3.94 17.37
N LEU A 81 -2.05 2.63 17.20
CA LEU A 81 -0.77 1.94 17.29
C LEU A 81 0.19 2.36 16.17
N PHE A 82 -0.29 2.72 14.98
CA PHE A 82 0.55 3.33 13.95
C PHE A 82 1.26 4.59 14.45
N ALA A 83 0.56 5.48 15.15
CA ALA A 83 1.14 6.70 15.72
C ALA A 83 2.18 6.39 16.81
N GLU A 84 1.89 5.41 17.67
CA GLU A 84 2.83 4.95 18.72
C GLU A 84 4.09 4.35 18.08
N LYS A 85 3.95 3.50 17.08
CA LYS A 85 5.06 2.89 16.37
C LYS A 85 5.89 3.88 15.55
N ALA A 86 5.26 4.90 14.97
CA ALA A 86 5.99 6.00 14.33
C ALA A 86 6.85 6.77 15.35
N ARG A 87 6.31 7.05 16.53
CA ARG A 87 7.04 7.69 17.62
C ARG A 87 8.18 6.81 18.10
N GLU A 88 7.95 5.51 18.30
CA GLU A 88 8.98 4.54 18.67
C GLU A 88 10.13 4.53 17.65
N LEU A 89 9.82 4.47 16.36
CA LEU A 89 10.83 4.52 15.30
C LEU A 89 11.69 5.78 15.37
N LEU A 90 11.08 6.95 15.58
CA LEU A 90 11.81 8.23 15.59
C LEU A 90 12.55 8.50 16.89
N THR A 91 12.07 8.03 18.05
CA THR A 91 12.63 8.43 19.36
C THR A 91 13.41 7.32 20.07
N VAL A 92 13.14 6.05 19.78
CA VAL A 92 13.81 4.91 20.42
C VAL A 92 14.80 4.28 19.44
N HIS A 93 14.36 4.03 18.22
CA HIS A 93 15.23 3.46 17.19
C HIS A 93 16.06 4.52 16.45
N GLU A 94 15.64 5.79 16.53
CA GLU A 94 16.31 6.94 15.92
C GLU A 94 16.52 6.73 14.43
N VAL A 95 15.43 6.34 13.72
CA VAL A 95 15.49 6.17 12.27
C VAL A 95 15.58 7.51 11.54
N ASP A 96 16.32 7.54 10.44
CA ASP A 96 16.51 8.73 9.61
C ASP A 96 15.28 9.03 8.74
N VAL A 97 14.54 7.99 8.37
CA VAL A 97 13.37 8.06 7.47
C VAL A 97 12.43 6.91 7.74
N ILE A 98 11.13 7.12 7.52
CA ILE A 98 10.10 6.09 7.57
C ILE A 98 9.52 5.88 6.17
N PHE A 99 9.44 4.62 5.73
CA PHE A 99 8.61 4.17 4.62
C PHE A 99 7.45 3.38 5.18
N GLY A 100 6.23 3.76 4.86
CA GLY A 100 5.13 3.02 5.43
C GLY A 100 3.77 3.66 5.29
N ASN A 101 2.85 3.10 6.06
CA ASN A 101 1.42 3.31 5.98
C ASN A 101 0.83 2.77 4.64
N TRP A 102 -0.37 2.28 4.70
CA TRP A 102 -1.15 1.92 3.52
C TRP A 102 -2.46 2.70 3.49
N THR A 103 -3.23 2.66 4.56
CA THR A 103 -4.50 3.38 4.64
C THR A 103 -4.28 4.87 4.90
N SER A 104 -5.14 5.72 4.32
CA SER A 104 -5.11 7.15 4.63
C SER A 104 -5.42 7.45 6.10
N VAL A 105 -6.19 6.59 6.78
CA VAL A 105 -6.45 6.76 8.21
C VAL A 105 -5.18 6.49 9.05
N SER A 106 -4.37 5.48 8.69
CA SER A 106 -3.09 5.27 9.38
C SER A 106 -2.13 6.43 9.13
N ARG A 107 -2.02 6.93 7.88
CA ARG A 107 -1.22 8.12 7.58
C ARG A 107 -1.67 9.33 8.39
N LYS A 108 -2.97 9.61 8.47
CA LYS A 108 -3.51 10.73 9.25
C LYS A 108 -3.26 10.58 10.76
N SER A 109 -3.19 9.35 11.28
CA SER A 109 -2.80 9.08 12.67
C SER A 109 -1.31 9.35 12.91
N VAL A 110 -0.47 9.04 11.93
CA VAL A 110 1.00 9.21 12.01
C VAL A 110 1.42 10.65 11.76
N LEU A 111 0.72 11.39 10.91
CA LEU A 111 1.08 12.74 10.47
C LEU A 111 1.42 13.72 11.61
N PRO A 112 0.63 13.84 12.71
CA PRO A 112 0.98 14.72 13.80
C PRO A 112 2.31 14.36 14.49
N VAL A 113 2.62 13.07 14.59
CA VAL A 113 3.87 12.58 15.18
C VAL A 113 5.07 12.92 14.30
N ILE A 114 4.94 12.73 12.99
CA ILE A 114 5.98 13.05 12.01
C ILE A 114 6.28 14.55 12.02
N GLU A 115 5.25 15.39 12.08
CA GLU A 115 5.40 16.85 12.09
C GLU A 115 5.99 17.35 13.42
N GLU A 116 5.49 16.85 14.56
CA GLU A 116 5.97 17.19 15.90
C GLU A 116 7.49 16.89 16.07
N LEU A 117 7.90 15.71 15.61
CA LEU A 117 9.28 15.24 15.75
C LEU A 117 10.17 15.62 14.56
N ASN A 118 9.62 16.38 13.60
CA ASN A 118 10.29 16.73 12.34
C ASN A 118 10.89 15.51 11.62
N GLY A 119 10.18 14.37 11.68
CA GLY A 119 10.53 13.15 10.97
C GLY A 119 10.27 13.27 9.47
N LEU A 120 10.63 12.23 8.73
CA LEU A 120 10.43 12.14 7.28
C LEU A 120 9.67 10.86 6.96
N LEU A 121 8.53 10.98 6.27
CA LEU A 121 7.70 9.86 5.84
C LEU A 121 7.62 9.81 4.31
N PHE A 122 7.91 8.66 3.72
CA PHE A 122 7.53 8.30 2.35
C PHE A 122 6.28 7.44 2.39
N TYR A 123 5.19 7.97 1.87
CA TYR A 123 3.89 7.30 1.77
C TYR A 123 3.73 6.69 0.37
N PRO A 124 3.73 5.34 0.23
CA PRO A 124 3.97 4.70 -1.07
C PRO A 124 2.72 4.46 -1.93
N VAL A 125 1.51 4.51 -1.35
CA VAL A 125 0.29 4.09 -2.03
C VAL A 125 -0.59 5.26 -2.46
N GLN A 126 -1.62 4.97 -3.25
CA GLN A 126 -2.61 5.95 -3.67
C GLN A 126 -3.35 6.57 -2.48
N TYR A 127 -3.85 7.78 -2.66
CA TYR A 127 -4.59 8.50 -1.63
C TYR A 127 -5.61 9.45 -2.24
N GLU A 128 -6.49 9.99 -1.40
CA GLU A 128 -7.57 10.90 -1.81
C GLU A 128 -7.11 12.30 -2.26
N GLY A 129 -5.82 12.62 -2.14
CA GLY A 129 -5.35 13.99 -2.29
C GLY A 129 -5.70 14.87 -1.08
N GLU A 130 -5.84 16.18 -1.30
CA GLU A 130 -6.31 17.18 -0.32
C GLU A 130 -5.49 17.26 0.98
N GLU A 131 -4.26 16.79 0.95
CA GLU A 131 -3.33 16.84 2.09
C GLU A 131 -1.93 17.19 1.59
N SER A 132 -1.24 18.03 2.33
CA SER A 132 0.18 18.34 2.09
C SER A 132 0.90 18.53 3.42
N SER A 133 2.12 18.03 3.52
CA SER A 133 3.01 18.25 4.63
C SER A 133 4.44 18.35 4.12
N LYS A 134 5.24 19.23 4.72
CA LYS A 134 6.68 19.32 4.40
C LYS A 134 7.47 18.08 4.84
N ASN A 135 6.86 17.25 5.69
CA ASN A 135 7.46 16.06 6.29
C ASN A 135 7.03 14.76 5.58
N VAL A 136 6.13 14.83 4.57
CA VAL A 136 5.60 13.65 3.89
C VAL A 136 5.82 13.75 2.39
N PHE A 137 6.41 12.72 1.81
CA PHE A 137 6.47 12.49 0.37
C PHE A 137 5.35 11.53 -0.03
N TYR A 138 4.35 12.07 -0.75
CA TYR A 138 3.24 11.31 -1.32
C TYR A 138 3.69 10.77 -2.67
N THR A 139 4.06 9.48 -2.72
CA THR A 139 4.61 8.86 -3.94
C THR A 139 3.59 8.04 -4.72
N GLY A 140 2.41 7.80 -4.13
CA GLY A 140 1.29 7.14 -4.79
C GLY A 140 0.39 8.10 -5.56
N ALA A 141 -0.55 7.56 -6.33
CA ALA A 141 -1.45 8.30 -7.20
C ALA A 141 -2.52 9.07 -6.42
N ALA A 142 -2.81 10.30 -6.84
CA ALA A 142 -4.01 11.04 -6.48
C ALA A 142 -5.19 10.66 -7.40
N PRO A 143 -6.45 11.03 -7.09
CA PRO A 143 -7.61 10.62 -7.86
C PRO A 143 -7.56 10.95 -9.35
N ASN A 144 -6.98 12.09 -9.73
CA ASN A 144 -6.80 12.49 -11.12
C ASN A 144 -5.74 11.67 -11.89
N GLN A 145 -4.97 10.85 -11.19
CA GLN A 145 -3.94 9.98 -11.75
C GLN A 145 -4.36 8.50 -11.81
N GLN A 146 -5.45 8.13 -11.14
CA GLN A 146 -5.90 6.75 -11.04
C GLN A 146 -7.43 6.62 -11.14
N ALA A 147 -8.18 7.09 -10.15
CA ALA A 147 -9.61 6.84 -10.04
C ALA A 147 -10.42 7.52 -11.15
N ILE A 148 -10.09 8.75 -11.53
CA ILE A 148 -10.75 9.47 -12.64
C ILE A 148 -10.45 8.81 -13.99
N PRO A 149 -9.19 8.53 -14.39
CA PRO A 149 -8.93 7.79 -15.63
C PRO A 149 -9.59 6.40 -15.69
N ALA A 150 -9.66 5.69 -14.56
CA ALA A 150 -10.38 4.41 -14.48
C ALA A 150 -11.89 4.58 -14.71
N THR A 151 -12.46 5.69 -14.25
CA THR A 151 -13.87 6.04 -14.50
C THR A 151 -14.11 6.42 -15.96
N ASP A 152 -13.20 7.18 -16.57
CA ASP A 152 -13.26 7.48 -18.02
C ASP A 152 -13.22 6.20 -18.86
N TYR A 153 -12.37 5.23 -18.49
CA TYR A 153 -12.35 3.93 -19.16
C TYR A 153 -13.71 3.20 -19.11
N TYR A 154 -14.42 3.29 -18.00
CA TYR A 154 -15.77 2.76 -17.88
C TYR A 154 -16.77 3.46 -18.81
N LEU A 155 -16.69 4.79 -18.89
CA LEU A 155 -17.59 5.59 -19.71
C LEU A 155 -17.30 5.40 -21.21
N ASP A 156 -16.03 5.49 -21.60
CA ASP A 156 -15.63 5.62 -23.00
C ASP A 156 -15.43 4.27 -23.69
N GLU A 157 -14.89 3.25 -22.98
CA GLU A 157 -14.53 1.96 -23.57
C GLU A 157 -15.52 0.86 -23.22
N LEU A 158 -16.06 0.88 -22.00
CA LEU A 158 -17.01 -0.14 -21.57
C LEU A 158 -18.47 0.32 -21.64
N GLU A 159 -18.73 1.56 -21.99
CA GLU A 159 -20.07 2.12 -22.15
C GLU A 159 -20.96 1.87 -20.91
N VAL A 160 -20.40 2.01 -19.70
CA VAL A 160 -21.13 1.84 -18.45
C VAL A 160 -22.06 3.03 -18.24
N GLU A 161 -23.32 2.76 -17.92
CA GLU A 161 -24.38 3.75 -17.76
C GLU A 161 -24.77 3.97 -16.30
N LYS A 162 -24.51 2.97 -15.43
CA LYS A 162 -24.81 3.01 -13.98
C LYS A 162 -23.61 2.57 -13.17
N PHE A 163 -23.41 3.23 -12.04
CA PHE A 163 -22.20 3.07 -11.25
C PHE A 163 -22.51 2.66 -9.81
N ALA A 164 -21.84 1.60 -9.34
CA ALA A 164 -21.80 1.26 -7.92
C ALA A 164 -20.42 1.64 -7.36
N LEU A 165 -20.37 2.64 -6.49
CA LEU A 165 -19.18 3.11 -5.80
C LEU A 165 -19.13 2.43 -4.43
N LEU A 166 -18.37 1.35 -4.32
CA LEU A 166 -18.28 0.55 -3.10
C LEU A 166 -16.94 0.79 -2.39
N GLY A 167 -16.98 1.03 -1.09
CA GLY A 167 -15.75 1.33 -0.35
C GLY A 167 -15.74 0.88 1.10
N THR A 168 -14.55 0.77 1.65
CA THR A 168 -14.36 0.63 3.10
C THR A 168 -14.68 1.95 3.79
N ASP A 169 -15.30 1.90 4.96
CA ASP A 169 -15.81 3.09 5.67
C ASP A 169 -14.71 3.86 6.40
N TYR A 170 -13.92 4.64 5.64
CA TYR A 170 -12.94 5.59 6.19
C TYR A 170 -12.63 6.70 5.17
N VAL A 171 -11.71 7.61 5.51
CA VAL A 171 -11.48 8.86 4.77
C VAL A 171 -11.17 8.67 3.29
N TYR A 172 -10.29 7.71 2.91
CA TYR A 172 -9.90 7.53 1.51
C TYR A 172 -11.09 7.13 0.60
N PRO A 173 -11.84 6.05 0.87
CA PRO A 173 -12.99 5.69 0.04
C PRO A 173 -14.09 6.77 0.05
N ARG A 174 -14.38 7.34 1.21
CA ARG A 174 -15.41 8.38 1.30
C ARG A 174 -15.07 9.62 0.48
N THR A 175 -13.82 10.07 0.52
CA THR A 175 -13.38 11.25 -0.26
C THR A 175 -13.26 10.91 -1.74
N THR A 176 -12.64 9.78 -2.08
CA THR A 176 -12.48 9.34 -3.48
C THR A 176 -13.83 9.11 -4.13
N ASN A 177 -14.75 8.38 -3.49
CA ASN A 177 -16.08 8.13 -4.06
C ASN A 177 -16.90 9.42 -4.18
N LYS A 178 -16.76 10.38 -3.26
CA LYS A 178 -17.39 11.70 -3.38
C LYS A 178 -16.87 12.49 -4.60
N ILE A 179 -15.56 12.41 -4.87
CA ILE A 179 -14.96 12.99 -6.07
C ILE A 179 -15.54 12.32 -7.32
N LEU A 180 -15.60 10.98 -7.34
CA LEU A 180 -16.13 10.22 -8.46
C LEU A 180 -17.62 10.45 -8.67
N GLU A 181 -18.41 10.54 -7.60
CA GLU A 181 -19.84 10.86 -7.68
C GLU A 181 -20.07 12.22 -8.34
N GLN A 182 -19.31 13.25 -7.93
CA GLN A 182 -19.40 14.54 -8.56
C GLN A 182 -18.92 14.50 -10.02
N TYR A 183 -17.81 13.81 -10.29
CA TYR A 183 -17.28 13.64 -11.63
C TYR A 183 -18.29 12.97 -12.58
N LEU A 184 -18.94 11.90 -12.15
CA LEU A 184 -19.99 11.21 -12.91
C LEU A 184 -21.19 12.13 -13.18
N LYS A 185 -21.62 12.91 -12.21
CA LYS A 185 -22.69 13.92 -12.37
C LYS A 185 -22.29 14.98 -13.41
N ASP A 186 -21.05 15.44 -13.39
CA ASP A 186 -20.53 16.42 -14.38
C ASP A 186 -20.44 15.82 -15.80
N LYS A 187 -20.27 14.50 -15.91
CA LYS A 187 -20.35 13.73 -17.17
C LYS A 187 -21.80 13.46 -17.61
N GLY A 188 -22.79 13.84 -16.83
CA GLY A 188 -24.21 13.69 -17.17
C GLY A 188 -24.88 12.43 -16.66
N ILE A 189 -24.21 11.64 -15.80
CA ILE A 189 -24.84 10.47 -15.16
C ILE A 189 -25.80 10.94 -14.07
N PRO A 190 -27.08 10.56 -14.14
CA PRO A 190 -28.07 10.96 -13.12
C PRO A 190 -27.74 10.40 -11.74
N GLU A 191 -28.05 11.12 -10.70
CA GLU A 191 -27.84 10.66 -9.30
C GLU A 191 -28.54 9.33 -9.00
N SER A 192 -29.69 9.07 -9.63
CA SER A 192 -30.42 7.80 -9.52
C SER A 192 -29.66 6.59 -10.09
N ASP A 193 -28.69 6.82 -10.95
CA ASP A 193 -27.87 5.81 -11.60
C ASP A 193 -26.49 5.64 -10.92
N ILE A 194 -26.31 6.28 -9.74
CA ILE A 194 -25.11 6.18 -8.90
C ILE A 194 -25.50 5.59 -7.56
N PHE A 195 -25.06 4.38 -7.28
CA PHE A 195 -25.23 3.70 -5.99
C PHE A 195 -23.93 3.81 -5.18
N VAL A 196 -24.00 4.33 -3.95
CA VAL A 196 -22.84 4.48 -3.07
C VAL A 196 -23.05 3.68 -1.80
N ASN A 197 -22.09 2.84 -1.42
CA ASN A 197 -22.16 2.08 -0.19
C ASN A 197 -20.77 1.95 0.47
N TYR A 198 -20.76 1.91 1.80
CA TYR A 198 -19.56 1.76 2.62
C TYR A 198 -19.74 0.67 3.66
N THR A 199 -18.69 -0.12 3.88
CA THR A 199 -18.63 -1.20 4.86
C THR A 199 -17.45 -1.02 5.81
N PRO A 200 -17.52 -1.49 7.05
CA PRO A 200 -16.37 -1.44 7.94
C PRO A 200 -15.21 -2.31 7.43
N PHE A 201 -14.00 -2.07 7.93
CA PHE A 201 -12.87 -2.99 7.71
C PHE A 201 -13.25 -4.40 8.16
N GLY A 202 -12.79 -5.41 7.41
CA GLY A 202 -13.08 -6.82 7.72
C GLY A 202 -14.52 -7.25 7.48
N HIS A 203 -15.31 -6.46 6.74
CA HIS A 203 -16.70 -6.82 6.42
C HIS A 203 -16.76 -8.12 5.61
N SER A 204 -17.68 -9.02 5.96
CA SER A 204 -17.74 -10.36 5.39
C SER A 204 -19.10 -10.77 4.78
N ASP A 205 -20.21 -10.08 5.12
CA ASP A 205 -21.55 -10.36 4.58
C ASP A 205 -21.90 -9.38 3.45
N TRP A 206 -21.61 -9.75 2.23
CA TRP A 206 -21.81 -8.93 1.03
C TRP A 206 -23.13 -9.21 0.31
N SER A 207 -23.93 -10.18 0.76
CA SER A 207 -25.12 -10.67 0.05
C SER A 207 -26.13 -9.57 -0.30
N LYS A 208 -26.42 -8.67 0.65
CA LYS A 208 -27.34 -7.56 0.37
C LYS A 208 -26.73 -6.54 -0.61
N ILE A 209 -25.46 -6.19 -0.45
CA ILE A 209 -24.81 -5.18 -1.30
C ILE A 209 -24.70 -5.68 -2.74
N VAL A 210 -24.31 -6.94 -2.92
CA VAL A 210 -24.26 -7.56 -4.27
C VAL A 210 -25.65 -7.63 -4.90
N ALA A 211 -26.68 -7.99 -4.12
CA ALA A 211 -28.06 -7.97 -4.62
C ALA A 211 -28.52 -6.55 -5.02
N ASP A 212 -28.15 -5.51 -4.26
CA ASP A 212 -28.47 -4.12 -4.60
C ASP A 212 -27.73 -3.69 -5.89
N VAL A 213 -26.47 -4.12 -6.08
CA VAL A 213 -25.71 -3.87 -7.33
C VAL A 213 -26.35 -4.54 -8.53
N VAL A 214 -26.76 -5.80 -8.41
CA VAL A 214 -27.49 -6.52 -9.47
C VAL A 214 -28.81 -5.82 -9.79
N ALA A 215 -29.56 -5.42 -8.77
CA ALA A 215 -30.84 -4.72 -8.92
C ALA A 215 -30.70 -3.35 -9.60
N LEU A 216 -29.53 -2.70 -9.49
CA LEU A 216 -29.24 -1.43 -10.18
C LEU A 216 -29.38 -1.56 -11.70
N GLY A 217 -29.01 -2.71 -12.28
CA GLY A 217 -29.11 -3.02 -13.71
C GLY A 217 -30.45 -3.62 -14.16
N ALA A 218 -31.48 -3.66 -13.30
CA ALA A 218 -32.75 -4.34 -13.62
C ALA A 218 -33.52 -3.73 -14.80
N ASP A 219 -33.22 -2.49 -15.20
CA ASP A 219 -33.78 -1.82 -16.38
C ASP A 219 -33.02 -2.08 -17.69
N GLY A 220 -31.98 -2.94 -17.65
CA GLY A 220 -31.18 -3.33 -18.80
C GLY A 220 -30.02 -2.40 -19.12
N LYS A 221 -29.76 -1.37 -18.29
CA LYS A 221 -28.59 -0.51 -18.42
C LYS A 221 -27.35 -1.22 -17.89
N LYS A 222 -26.21 -0.97 -18.52
CA LYS A 222 -24.93 -1.55 -18.12
C LYS A 222 -24.44 -0.96 -16.82
N VAL A 223 -24.20 -1.82 -15.82
CA VAL A 223 -23.69 -1.46 -14.50
C VAL A 223 -22.18 -1.73 -14.43
N GLY A 224 -21.42 -0.83 -13.79
CA GLY A 224 -20.03 -1.06 -13.42
C GLY A 224 -19.81 -0.75 -11.95
N VAL A 225 -18.92 -1.53 -11.32
CA VAL A 225 -18.51 -1.31 -9.94
C VAL A 225 -17.13 -0.65 -9.90
N ILE A 226 -17.00 0.49 -9.22
CA ILE A 226 -15.71 1.06 -8.84
C ILE A 226 -15.48 0.72 -7.37
N SER A 227 -14.49 -0.14 -7.11
CA SER A 227 -14.20 -0.66 -5.77
C SER A 227 -13.03 0.07 -5.13
N THR A 228 -13.31 0.75 -4.02
CA THR A 228 -12.34 1.27 -3.06
C THR A 228 -12.36 0.46 -1.75
N ILE A 229 -12.73 -0.81 -1.82
CA ILE A 229 -12.70 -1.78 -0.71
C ILE A 229 -11.26 -2.13 -0.43
N ASN A 230 -10.87 -2.21 0.86
CA ASN A 230 -9.52 -2.44 1.30
C ASN A 230 -9.36 -3.71 2.16
N GLY A 231 -8.20 -4.33 2.05
CA GLY A 231 -7.81 -5.46 2.87
C GLY A 231 -8.60 -6.73 2.59
N ASP A 232 -8.73 -7.57 3.61
CA ASP A 232 -9.35 -8.90 3.55
C ASP A 232 -10.85 -8.90 3.20
N ALA A 233 -11.54 -7.76 3.34
CA ALA A 233 -12.94 -7.60 2.94
C ALA A 233 -13.17 -7.86 1.44
N ASN A 234 -12.14 -7.68 0.59
CA ASN A 234 -12.19 -8.01 -0.83
C ASN A 234 -12.47 -9.51 -1.07
N ILE A 235 -11.97 -10.39 -0.22
CA ILE A 235 -12.19 -11.84 -0.33
C ILE A 235 -13.69 -12.15 -0.27
N GLY A 236 -14.38 -11.58 0.71
CA GLY A 236 -15.84 -11.74 0.88
C GLY A 236 -16.61 -11.16 -0.31
N PHE A 237 -16.24 -9.98 -0.77
CA PHE A 237 -16.89 -9.29 -1.87
C PHE A 237 -16.85 -10.10 -3.18
N TYR A 238 -15.67 -10.50 -3.63
CA TYR A 238 -15.53 -11.28 -4.87
C TYR A 238 -16.15 -12.68 -4.76
N LYS A 239 -16.06 -13.30 -3.60
CA LYS A 239 -16.73 -14.59 -3.36
C LYS A 239 -18.25 -14.48 -3.52
N GLU A 240 -18.86 -13.40 -3.00
CA GLU A 240 -20.30 -13.18 -3.13
C GLU A 240 -20.72 -12.83 -4.55
N LEU A 241 -19.93 -12.02 -5.28
CA LEU A 241 -20.18 -11.78 -6.71
C LEU A 241 -20.22 -13.09 -7.49
N ALA A 242 -19.25 -13.97 -7.27
CA ALA A 242 -19.20 -15.28 -7.90
C ALA A 242 -20.40 -16.15 -7.50
N ALA A 243 -20.79 -16.16 -6.23
CA ALA A 243 -21.94 -16.91 -5.72
C ALA A 243 -23.27 -16.41 -6.32
N ALA A 244 -23.38 -15.12 -6.59
CA ALA A 244 -24.52 -14.52 -7.29
C ALA A 244 -24.51 -14.77 -8.81
N GLY A 245 -23.48 -15.44 -9.34
CA GLY A 245 -23.34 -15.72 -10.78
C GLY A 245 -23.00 -14.48 -11.61
N VAL A 246 -22.48 -13.42 -11.00
CA VAL A 246 -22.11 -12.16 -11.66
C VAL A 246 -20.72 -12.29 -12.26
N SER A 247 -20.62 -12.19 -13.58
CA SER A 247 -19.35 -12.16 -14.31
C SER A 247 -18.92 -10.73 -14.63
N ALA A 248 -17.67 -10.57 -15.08
CA ALA A 248 -17.18 -9.28 -15.57
C ALA A 248 -17.88 -8.81 -16.85
N ASP A 249 -18.44 -9.73 -17.65
CA ASP A 249 -19.23 -9.39 -18.83
C ASP A 249 -20.59 -8.78 -18.45
N ASP A 250 -21.15 -9.20 -17.30
CA ASP A 250 -22.41 -8.69 -16.78
C ASP A 250 -22.23 -7.37 -16.02
N ILE A 251 -21.37 -7.39 -15.00
CA ILE A 251 -21.08 -6.24 -14.14
C ILE A 251 -19.56 -6.19 -13.86
N PRO A 252 -18.78 -5.50 -14.70
CA PRO A 252 -17.36 -5.37 -14.48
C PRO A 252 -17.04 -4.62 -13.18
N VAL A 253 -16.00 -5.06 -12.48
CA VAL A 253 -15.44 -4.38 -11.33
C VAL A 253 -14.09 -3.78 -11.73
N ILE A 254 -13.88 -2.46 -11.50
CA ILE A 254 -12.54 -1.87 -11.45
C ILE A 254 -12.16 -1.69 -9.98
N ALA A 255 -11.15 -2.43 -9.54
CA ALA A 255 -10.59 -2.27 -8.21
C ALA A 255 -9.49 -1.19 -8.22
N ILE A 256 -9.62 -0.22 -7.33
CA ILE A 256 -8.62 0.83 -7.15
C ILE A 256 -7.53 0.41 -6.15
N SER A 257 -7.84 -0.54 -5.27
CA SER A 257 -6.99 -0.91 -4.13
C SER A 257 -6.62 -2.39 -4.07
N VAL A 258 -6.90 -3.18 -5.12
CA VAL A 258 -6.52 -4.60 -5.22
C VAL A 258 -5.31 -4.71 -6.14
N GLY A 259 -4.28 -5.39 -5.68
CA GLY A 259 -3.11 -5.78 -6.46
C GLY A 259 -3.01 -7.30 -6.59
N GLU A 260 -1.90 -7.79 -7.13
CA GLU A 260 -1.65 -9.21 -7.34
C GLU A 260 -1.64 -10.01 -6.03
N GLU A 261 -1.24 -9.38 -4.94
CA GLU A 261 -1.12 -10.01 -3.63
C GLU A 261 -2.47 -10.44 -3.05
N GLU A 262 -3.46 -9.57 -3.18
CA GLU A 262 -4.82 -9.87 -2.72
C GLU A 262 -5.43 -11.04 -3.49
N LEU A 263 -4.98 -11.31 -4.73
CA LEU A 263 -5.43 -12.45 -5.53
C LEU A 263 -5.03 -13.78 -4.90
N SER A 264 -3.95 -13.83 -4.13
CA SER A 264 -3.50 -15.05 -3.45
C SER A 264 -4.52 -15.61 -2.45
N GLY A 265 -5.42 -14.76 -1.94
CA GLY A 265 -6.50 -15.12 -1.02
C GLY A 265 -7.84 -15.42 -1.71
N LEU A 266 -7.90 -15.36 -3.06
CA LEU A 266 -9.14 -15.43 -3.84
C LEU A 266 -9.16 -16.66 -4.76
N ASP A 267 -10.38 -17.18 -5.02
CA ASP A 267 -10.60 -18.07 -6.18
C ASP A 267 -10.66 -17.21 -7.44
N THR A 268 -9.57 -17.20 -8.20
CA THR A 268 -9.41 -16.36 -9.38
C THR A 268 -10.20 -16.84 -10.59
N THR A 269 -10.82 -18.03 -10.55
CA THR A 269 -11.59 -18.62 -11.66
C THR A 269 -12.71 -17.68 -12.12
N ASN A 270 -13.35 -17.00 -11.17
CA ASN A 270 -14.47 -16.10 -11.41
C ASN A 270 -14.06 -14.62 -11.49
N LEU A 271 -12.76 -14.32 -11.49
CA LEU A 271 -12.26 -12.95 -11.54
C LEU A 271 -11.81 -12.53 -12.95
N VAL A 272 -11.79 -13.46 -13.88
CA VAL A 272 -11.36 -13.18 -15.27
C VAL A 272 -12.25 -12.11 -15.90
N GLY A 273 -11.62 -11.04 -16.40
CA GLY A 273 -12.31 -9.91 -17.02
C GLY A 273 -12.58 -8.73 -16.06
N HIS A 274 -12.56 -8.93 -14.74
CA HIS A 274 -12.51 -7.80 -13.81
C HIS A 274 -11.16 -7.08 -13.90
N LEU A 275 -11.14 -5.81 -13.55
CA LEU A 275 -10.03 -4.90 -13.79
C LEU A 275 -9.45 -4.39 -12.47
N ALA A 276 -8.17 -4.01 -12.49
CA ALA A 276 -7.52 -3.25 -11.44
C ALA A 276 -6.86 -2.01 -12.03
N ALA A 277 -7.13 -0.84 -11.46
CA ALA A 277 -6.47 0.38 -11.87
C ALA A 277 -5.27 0.63 -10.96
N ARG A 278 -4.07 0.52 -11.51
CA ARG A 278 -2.80 0.70 -10.79
C ARG A 278 -1.92 1.71 -11.54
N ASN A 279 -0.91 2.21 -10.86
CA ASN A 279 0.01 3.22 -11.38
C ASN A 279 1.45 2.72 -11.56
N TYR A 280 1.61 1.42 -11.73
CA TYR A 280 2.87 0.75 -12.06
C TYR A 280 2.73 -0.12 -13.30
#